data_25d76d551e2a997866f8d35ec7f88e40
#
_entry.id   25d76d551e2a997866f8d35ec7f88e40
#
_cell.length_a   1.000
_cell.length_b   1.000
_cell.length_c   1.000
_cell.angle_alpha   90.00
_cell.angle_beta   90.00
_cell.angle_gamma   90.00
#
_symmetry.space_group_name_H-M   'P 1'
#
loop_
_entity.id
_entity.type
_entity.pdbx_description
1 polymer ?
#
loop_
_entity_poly.entity_id
_entity_poly.type
_entity_poly.pdbx_seq_one_letter_code
_entity_poly.pdbx_strand_id
1 'polypeptide(L)'
;MKEEEVVISVLTIQGLVQSVGFRPFIYRIASEMNICGEVDNRNNGVCIRTALTPVQRELFIERIRREHPKVASIHRITVSERIEVRNPYMGFRITPSRSESDEVTQVAPDIAVCPECLRDRKTQAQRLQYPFVNCAHCGPRFSIIRDLPYDRSRTTMSAFSMCPSCRKEYITVSDRRFHAEPVACNHCGPSYYALYNKVKVTDYSELLNLSSRLLREGEVIAAKGIGGYHLICDARSEKAVSRLRDIKQRDGMPFAVLFRDIENIRRYVFSNGVEEKALLSWRRPIVLLKQLRLLASSVNPGME
;
A
#
# COMPACT_ATOMS: atom_id res chain seq x y z
N MET A 1 25.45 45.19 11.76
CA MET A 1 25.39 43.75 12.04
C MET A 1 25.48 43.07 10.68
N LYS A 2 26.51 42.24 10.42
CA LYS A 2 26.53 41.41 9.20
C LYS A 2 25.41 40.39 9.37
N GLU A 3 24.45 40.34 8.44
CA GLU A 3 23.48 39.29 8.39
C GLU A 3 24.24 37.96 8.17
N GLU A 4 24.02 36.98 9.04
CA GLU A 4 24.76 35.72 9.03
C GLU A 4 24.21 34.84 7.89
N GLU A 5 24.97 34.71 6.82
CA GLU A 5 24.61 33.86 5.69
C GLU A 5 24.54 32.39 6.13
N VAL A 6 23.45 31.71 5.77
CA VAL A 6 23.21 30.30 6.10
C VAL A 6 23.16 29.49 4.82
N VAL A 7 23.91 28.40 4.79
CA VAL A 7 23.90 27.45 3.68
C VAL A 7 22.72 26.49 3.85
N ILE A 8 21.80 26.53 2.91
CA ILE A 8 20.68 25.59 2.81
C ILE A 8 21.06 24.43 1.87
N SER A 9 21.17 23.23 2.42
CA SER A 9 21.33 22.01 1.65
C SER A 9 19.99 21.57 1.07
N VAL A 10 19.94 21.29 -0.23
CA VAL A 10 18.80 20.74 -0.94
C VAL A 10 19.17 19.32 -1.38
N LEU A 11 18.54 18.33 -0.75
CA LEU A 11 18.74 16.91 -1.07
C LEU A 11 17.58 16.44 -1.94
N THR A 12 17.87 15.94 -3.14
CA THR A 12 16.88 15.27 -3.99
C THR A 12 17.14 13.78 -3.98
N ILE A 13 16.14 13.01 -3.55
CA ILE A 13 16.22 11.56 -3.41
C ILE A 13 15.33 10.93 -4.48
N GLN A 14 15.96 10.16 -5.37
CA GLN A 14 15.31 9.49 -6.51
C GLN A 14 15.23 7.98 -6.29
N GLY A 15 14.18 7.35 -6.81
CA GLY A 15 13.92 5.93 -6.71
C GLY A 15 12.49 5.64 -6.26
N LEU A 16 12.25 4.47 -5.67
CA LEU A 16 10.96 4.11 -5.08
C LEU A 16 10.85 4.74 -3.68
N VAL A 17 10.60 6.05 -3.63
CA VAL A 17 10.61 6.84 -2.38
C VAL A 17 9.29 7.56 -2.10
N GLN A 18 8.32 7.48 -3.01
CA GLN A 18 6.98 8.00 -2.77
C GLN A 18 6.01 6.88 -2.42
N SER A 19 4.94 7.21 -1.69
CA SER A 19 3.87 6.28 -1.29
C SER A 19 4.30 5.10 -0.39
N VAL A 20 5.53 5.09 0.10
CA VAL A 20 6.09 4.02 0.96
C VAL A 20 6.36 4.47 2.40
N GLY A 21 5.76 5.60 2.82
CA GLY A 21 5.98 6.18 4.15
C GLY A 21 7.31 6.96 4.26
N PHE A 22 7.89 7.38 3.13
CA PHE A 22 9.22 8.01 3.12
C PHE A 22 9.22 9.41 3.75
N ARG A 23 8.24 10.28 3.44
CA ARG A 23 8.10 11.60 4.08
C ARG A 23 7.97 11.52 5.62
N PRO A 24 7.06 10.69 6.19
CA PRO A 24 7.02 10.41 7.62
C PRO A 24 8.34 9.89 8.21
N PHE A 25 9.03 9.03 7.48
CA PHE A 25 10.35 8.54 7.88
C PHE A 25 11.39 9.67 7.95
N ILE A 26 11.50 10.51 6.92
CA ILE A 26 12.41 11.67 6.92
C ILE A 26 12.08 12.62 8.07
N TYR A 27 10.79 12.90 8.28
CA TYR A 27 10.34 13.72 9.39
C TYR A 27 10.83 13.17 10.75
N ARG A 28 10.67 11.86 10.97
CA ARG A 28 11.09 11.20 12.20
C ARG A 28 12.59 11.34 12.45
N ILE A 29 13.43 10.96 11.49
CA ILE A 29 14.88 11.02 11.68
C ILE A 29 15.41 12.45 11.78
N ALA A 30 14.80 13.41 11.08
CA ALA A 30 15.13 14.83 11.22
C ALA A 30 14.81 15.34 12.64
N SER A 31 13.64 14.96 13.17
CA SER A 31 13.25 15.30 14.55
C SER A 31 14.19 14.68 15.60
N GLU A 32 14.56 13.41 15.43
CA GLU A 32 15.51 12.73 16.33
C GLU A 32 16.91 13.35 16.31
N MET A 33 17.30 13.97 15.20
CA MET A 33 18.59 14.65 15.03
C MET A 33 18.49 16.15 15.33
N ASN A 34 17.34 16.68 15.76
CA ASN A 34 17.08 18.12 15.96
C ASN A 34 17.39 18.96 14.71
N ILE A 35 17.10 18.42 13.52
CA ILE A 35 17.30 19.11 12.25
C ILE A 35 16.09 19.97 11.95
N CYS A 36 16.33 21.21 11.52
CA CYS A 36 15.30 22.11 11.01
C CYS A 36 15.27 22.08 9.49
N GLY A 37 14.04 22.08 8.91
CA GLY A 37 13.91 22.00 7.47
C GLY A 37 12.51 21.59 7.02
N GLU A 38 12.43 21.15 5.77
CA GLU A 38 11.17 20.67 5.19
C GLU A 38 11.41 19.56 4.17
N VAL A 39 10.37 18.73 3.98
CA VAL A 39 10.36 17.66 2.98
C VAL A 39 9.07 17.70 2.18
N ASP A 40 9.20 17.58 0.85
CA ASP A 40 8.07 17.44 -0.07
C ASP A 40 8.28 16.32 -1.10
N ASN A 41 7.19 15.87 -1.72
CA ASN A 41 7.25 15.03 -2.92
C ASN A 41 7.32 15.93 -4.16
N ARG A 42 8.11 15.48 -5.15
CA ARG A 42 8.20 16.09 -6.49
C ARG A 42 8.03 15.02 -7.56
N ASN A 43 7.81 15.41 -8.81
CA ASN A 43 7.65 14.43 -9.89
C ASN A 43 8.83 13.46 -9.97
N ASN A 44 10.05 13.92 -9.71
CA ASN A 44 11.28 13.13 -9.80
C ASN A 44 11.74 12.47 -8.48
N GLY A 45 10.97 12.57 -7.38
CA GLY A 45 11.34 11.95 -6.11
C GLY A 45 10.91 12.72 -4.88
N VAL A 46 11.75 12.71 -3.85
CA VAL A 46 11.56 13.45 -2.59
C VAL A 46 12.63 14.52 -2.47
N CYS A 47 12.21 15.75 -2.17
CA CYS A 47 13.10 16.87 -1.93
C CYS A 47 13.11 17.23 -0.44
N ILE A 48 14.31 17.39 0.12
CA ILE A 48 14.53 17.84 1.50
C ILE A 48 15.32 19.15 1.44
N ARG A 49 14.87 20.15 2.17
CA ARG A 49 15.60 21.44 2.33
C ARG A 49 15.89 21.66 3.80
N THR A 50 17.16 21.92 4.12
CA THR A 50 17.60 21.98 5.51
C THR A 50 18.89 22.77 5.67
N ALA A 51 19.03 23.47 6.80
CA ALA A 51 20.27 24.13 7.18
C ALA A 51 21.13 23.15 8.00
N LEU A 52 22.18 22.59 7.39
CA LEU A 52 23.06 21.60 8.01
C LEU A 52 24.53 21.95 7.77
N THR A 53 25.36 21.67 8.75
CA THR A 53 26.80 21.63 8.52
C THR A 53 27.14 20.42 7.61
N PRO A 54 28.29 20.43 6.92
CA PRO A 54 28.69 19.28 6.09
C PRO A 54 28.70 17.95 6.86
N VAL A 55 29.16 17.95 8.10
CA VAL A 55 29.19 16.74 8.95
C VAL A 55 27.78 16.24 9.29
N GLN A 56 26.88 17.14 9.69
CA GLN A 56 25.50 16.78 9.98
C GLN A 56 24.78 16.26 8.73
N ARG A 57 25.05 16.82 7.57
CA ARG A 57 24.50 16.39 6.30
C ARG A 57 24.91 14.96 5.95
N GLU A 58 26.19 14.62 6.07
CA GLU A 58 26.66 13.26 5.81
C GLU A 58 26.03 12.24 6.76
N LEU A 59 25.98 12.55 8.06
CA LEU A 59 25.32 11.69 9.06
C LEU A 59 23.82 11.50 8.74
N PHE A 60 23.14 12.54 8.30
CA PHE A 60 21.73 12.48 7.91
C PHE A 60 21.52 11.60 6.68
N ILE A 61 22.36 11.76 5.65
CA ILE A 61 22.34 10.92 4.43
C ILE A 61 22.62 9.46 4.77
N GLU A 62 23.59 9.18 5.65
CA GLU A 62 23.90 7.83 6.10
C GLU A 62 22.70 7.18 6.80
N ARG A 63 22.04 7.90 7.71
CA ARG A 63 20.82 7.42 8.35
C ARG A 63 19.70 7.16 7.36
N ILE A 64 19.50 8.05 6.37
CA ILE A 64 18.52 7.86 5.31
C ILE A 64 18.79 6.54 4.57
N ARG A 65 20.04 6.27 4.20
CA ARG A 65 20.42 5.04 3.48
C ARG A 65 20.25 3.78 4.31
N ARG A 66 20.50 3.84 5.60
CA ARG A 66 20.47 2.68 6.50
C ARG A 66 19.06 2.35 7.01
N GLU A 67 18.25 3.36 7.28
CA GLU A 67 17.01 3.22 8.04
C GLU A 67 15.72 3.39 7.21
N HIS A 68 15.81 3.58 5.89
CA HIS A 68 14.63 3.80 5.06
C HIS A 68 13.61 2.65 5.14
N PRO A 69 12.32 2.91 4.86
CA PRO A 69 11.30 1.86 4.85
C PRO A 69 11.68 0.69 3.94
N LYS A 70 11.43 -0.55 4.38
CA LYS A 70 11.83 -1.79 3.67
C LYS A 70 11.34 -1.89 2.22
N VAL A 71 10.27 -1.21 1.89
CA VAL A 71 9.70 -1.18 0.52
C VAL A 71 10.37 -0.10 -0.32
N ALA A 72 10.94 0.94 0.31
CA ALA A 72 11.65 2.00 -0.40
C ALA A 72 12.93 1.47 -1.05
N SER A 73 13.30 2.08 -2.18
CA SER A 73 14.58 1.82 -2.85
C SER A 73 15.14 3.16 -3.32
N ILE A 74 16.33 3.50 -2.81
CA ILE A 74 17.01 4.75 -3.15
C ILE A 74 18.00 4.46 -4.28
N HIS A 75 17.81 5.09 -5.43
CA HIS A 75 18.72 4.96 -6.57
C HIS A 75 19.80 6.04 -6.54
N ARG A 76 19.42 7.27 -6.22
CA ARG A 76 20.33 8.42 -6.21
C ARG A 76 19.93 9.40 -5.12
N ILE A 77 20.93 10.01 -4.49
CA ILE A 77 20.79 11.21 -3.66
C ILE A 77 21.70 12.25 -4.27
N THR A 78 21.13 13.37 -4.70
CA THR A 78 21.89 14.55 -5.15
C THR A 78 21.78 15.65 -4.12
N VAL A 79 22.87 16.38 -3.94
CA VAL A 79 22.95 17.51 -3.01
C VAL A 79 23.29 18.75 -3.81
N SER A 80 22.52 19.83 -3.61
CA SER A 80 22.87 21.17 -4.04
C SER A 80 22.76 22.12 -2.87
N GLU A 81 23.38 23.28 -2.97
CA GLU A 81 23.41 24.26 -1.88
C GLU A 81 22.87 25.60 -2.38
N ARG A 82 22.21 26.32 -1.46
CA ARG A 82 21.77 27.70 -1.66
C ARG A 82 22.23 28.52 -0.45
N ILE A 83 22.59 29.78 -0.70
CA ILE A 83 22.91 30.72 0.37
C ILE A 83 21.66 31.58 0.65
N GLU A 84 21.27 31.64 1.89
CA GLU A 84 20.14 32.46 2.36
C GLU A 84 20.65 33.43 3.45
N VAL A 85 20.02 34.61 3.54
CA VAL A 85 20.42 35.65 4.47
C VAL A 85 20.21 35.23 5.94
N ARG A 86 19.31 34.26 6.19
CA ARG A 86 19.06 33.67 7.51
C ARG A 86 18.39 32.30 7.36
N ASN A 87 18.48 31.47 8.39
CA ASN A 87 17.78 30.18 8.38
C ASN A 87 16.24 30.38 8.38
N PRO A 88 15.53 29.96 7.30
CA PRO A 88 14.07 30.12 7.24
C PRO A 88 13.30 29.07 8.04
N TYR A 89 13.96 28.09 8.66
CA TYR A 89 13.33 26.95 9.30
C TYR A 89 13.36 27.06 10.83
N MET A 90 12.19 26.94 11.47
CA MET A 90 12.02 26.89 12.93
C MET A 90 11.73 25.49 13.47
N GLY A 91 11.94 24.45 12.69
CA GLY A 91 11.68 23.05 12.98
C GLY A 91 11.62 22.25 11.71
N PHE A 92 11.24 20.98 11.77
CA PHE A 92 11.07 20.14 10.57
C PHE A 92 9.60 19.95 10.23
N ARG A 93 9.23 20.04 8.95
CA ARG A 93 7.84 19.89 8.50
C ARG A 93 7.72 19.15 7.17
N ILE A 94 6.58 18.50 6.98
CA ILE A 94 6.18 17.97 5.66
C ILE A 94 5.36 19.06 4.98
N THR A 95 5.77 19.46 3.78
CA THR A 95 5.09 20.51 3.00
C THR A 95 4.31 19.90 1.83
N PRO A 96 3.34 20.65 1.25
CA PRO A 96 2.63 20.20 0.07
C PRO A 96 3.57 19.83 -1.08
N SER A 97 3.20 18.80 -1.83
CA SER A 97 3.97 18.34 -2.98
C SER A 97 3.98 19.37 -4.11
N ARG A 98 5.05 19.38 -4.91
CA ARG A 98 5.25 20.31 -6.02
C ARG A 98 5.54 19.57 -7.31
N SER A 99 4.98 20.06 -8.42
CA SER A 99 5.23 19.55 -9.78
C SER A 99 6.23 20.46 -10.45
N GLU A 100 7.53 20.19 -10.27
CA GLU A 100 8.61 21.07 -10.72
C GLU A 100 9.62 20.40 -11.68
N SER A 101 9.30 19.20 -12.19
CA SER A 101 10.21 18.45 -13.07
C SER A 101 9.42 17.61 -14.08
N ASP A 102 9.94 17.49 -15.30
CA ASP A 102 9.43 16.58 -16.33
C ASP A 102 9.88 15.13 -16.09
N GLU A 103 10.86 14.90 -15.20
CA GLU A 103 11.28 13.54 -14.79
C GLU A 103 10.22 12.92 -13.87
N VAL A 104 9.97 11.63 -14.05
CA VAL A 104 8.98 10.87 -13.28
C VAL A 104 9.67 9.86 -12.38
N THR A 105 9.35 9.91 -11.07
CA THR A 105 9.82 8.91 -10.11
C THR A 105 9.08 7.59 -10.26
N GLN A 106 9.62 6.54 -9.66
CA GLN A 106 8.96 5.24 -9.64
C GLN A 106 7.68 5.26 -8.80
N VAL A 107 6.61 4.70 -9.34
CA VAL A 107 5.35 4.50 -8.62
C VAL A 107 5.43 3.18 -7.84
N ALA A 108 5.14 3.23 -6.55
CA ALA A 108 5.13 2.02 -5.73
C ALA A 108 4.00 1.07 -6.17
N PRO A 109 4.26 -0.25 -6.25
CA PRO A 109 3.20 -1.23 -6.41
C PRO A 109 2.29 -1.23 -5.18
N ASP A 110 1.14 -1.89 -5.28
CA ASP A 110 0.29 -2.16 -4.14
C ASP A 110 1.05 -3.03 -3.13
N ILE A 111 0.90 -2.70 -1.84
CA ILE A 111 1.63 -3.34 -0.76
C ILE A 111 0.63 -4.14 0.09
N ALA A 112 0.93 -5.39 0.35
CA ALA A 112 0.07 -6.24 1.19
C ALA A 112 -0.19 -5.60 2.56
N VAL A 113 -1.39 -5.80 3.08
CA VAL A 113 -1.80 -5.28 4.39
C VAL A 113 -0.89 -5.83 5.49
N CYS A 114 -0.34 -4.95 6.31
CA CYS A 114 0.58 -5.32 7.39
C CYS A 114 -0.14 -5.95 8.59
N PRO A 115 0.58 -6.72 9.44
CA PRO A 115 -0.03 -7.38 10.61
C PRO A 115 -0.74 -6.42 11.57
N GLU A 116 -0.21 -5.20 11.75
CA GLU A 116 -0.79 -4.19 12.61
C GLU A 116 -2.14 -3.70 12.07
N CYS A 117 -2.26 -3.48 10.75
CA CYS A 117 -3.54 -3.13 10.13
C CYS A 117 -4.54 -4.29 10.18
N LEU A 118 -4.09 -5.53 10.04
CA LEU A 118 -4.94 -6.70 10.25
C LEU A 118 -5.43 -6.81 11.70
N ARG A 119 -4.62 -6.40 12.67
CA ARG A 119 -5.01 -6.30 14.09
C ARG A 119 -6.04 -5.21 14.30
N ASP A 120 -5.80 -3.99 13.76
CA ASP A 120 -6.74 -2.87 13.83
C ASP A 120 -8.13 -3.25 13.29
N ARG A 121 -8.18 -4.02 12.20
CA ARG A 121 -9.42 -4.54 11.62
C ARG A 121 -10.21 -5.42 12.59
N LYS A 122 -9.57 -6.00 13.60
CA LYS A 122 -10.19 -6.86 14.62
C LYS A 122 -10.50 -6.12 15.93
N THR A 123 -9.80 -5.02 16.21
CA THR A 123 -9.81 -4.39 17.55
C THR A 123 -10.20 -2.92 17.55
N GLN A 124 -10.02 -2.22 16.45
CA GLN A 124 -10.26 -0.78 16.37
C GLN A 124 -11.71 -0.51 15.94
N ALA A 125 -12.54 0.08 16.81
CA ALA A 125 -13.96 0.26 16.59
C ALA A 125 -14.32 0.86 15.21
N GLN A 126 -13.63 1.92 14.81
CA GLN A 126 -13.88 2.58 13.52
C GLN A 126 -13.44 1.77 12.29
N ARG A 127 -12.65 0.69 12.48
CA ARG A 127 -12.15 -0.21 11.42
C ARG A 127 -12.52 -1.66 11.63
N LEU A 128 -13.40 -1.94 12.58
CA LEU A 128 -13.86 -3.31 12.83
C LEU A 128 -14.42 -3.89 11.53
N GLN A 129 -13.83 -5.01 11.07
CA GLN A 129 -14.14 -5.68 9.81
C GLN A 129 -13.96 -4.82 8.53
N TYR A 130 -13.38 -3.62 8.62
CA TYR A 130 -13.18 -2.75 7.47
C TYR A 130 -12.25 -3.39 6.42
N PRO A 131 -12.73 -3.66 5.19
CA PRO A 131 -11.97 -4.44 4.21
C PRO A 131 -10.79 -3.68 3.61
N PHE A 132 -10.82 -2.34 3.59
CA PHE A 132 -9.81 -1.48 2.96
C PHE A 132 -8.85 -0.86 3.96
N VAL A 133 -8.61 -1.54 5.10
CA VAL A 133 -7.68 -1.07 6.14
C VAL A 133 -6.25 -0.95 5.59
N ASN A 134 -5.59 0.15 5.93
CA ASN A 134 -4.23 0.46 5.50
C ASN A 134 -3.52 1.42 6.46
N CYS A 135 -2.23 1.67 6.21
CA CYS A 135 -1.43 2.71 6.86
C CYS A 135 -0.38 3.29 5.88
N ALA A 136 0.54 4.13 6.39
CA ALA A 136 1.61 4.70 5.57
C ALA A 136 2.52 3.64 4.90
N HIS A 137 2.59 2.42 5.46
CA HIS A 137 3.50 1.35 5.03
C HIS A 137 2.83 0.21 4.25
N CYS A 138 1.48 0.17 4.15
CA CYS A 138 0.74 -0.92 3.50
C CYS A 138 -0.53 -0.43 2.81
N GLY A 139 -1.11 -1.28 1.96
CA GLY A 139 -2.33 -1.00 1.23
C GLY A 139 -2.08 -0.58 -0.22
N PRO A 140 -3.11 -0.08 -0.90
CA PRO A 140 -3.04 0.26 -2.32
C PRO A 140 -2.16 1.49 -2.58
N ARG A 141 -1.49 1.47 -3.73
CA ARG A 141 -0.64 2.55 -4.26
C ARG A 141 -0.90 2.71 -5.77
N PHE A 142 -0.34 1.80 -6.57
CA PHE A 142 -0.47 1.80 -8.03
C PHE A 142 -1.95 1.75 -8.46
N SER A 143 -2.75 0.88 -7.85
CA SER A 143 -4.16 0.70 -8.22
C SER A 143 -5.05 1.91 -7.93
N ILE A 144 -4.60 2.88 -7.15
CA ILE A 144 -5.39 4.06 -6.80
C ILE A 144 -4.81 5.38 -7.30
N ILE A 145 -3.57 5.42 -7.77
CA ILE A 145 -2.93 6.64 -8.26
C ILE A 145 -3.57 7.12 -9.55
N ARG A 146 -3.72 8.42 -9.70
CA ARG A 146 -4.16 9.08 -10.92
C ARG A 146 -3.06 9.91 -11.55
N ASP A 147 -2.22 10.50 -10.70
CA ASP A 147 -1.14 11.40 -11.14
C ASP A 147 -0.06 11.51 -10.06
N LEU A 148 1.11 12.05 -10.43
CA LEU A 148 2.23 12.35 -9.54
C LEU A 148 2.33 13.88 -9.31
N PRO A 149 2.92 14.32 -8.20
CA PRO A 149 3.43 13.55 -7.05
C PRO A 149 2.31 12.84 -6.27
N TYR A 150 2.65 11.74 -5.56
CA TYR A 150 1.68 10.93 -4.85
C TYR A 150 1.11 11.65 -3.62
N ASP A 151 -0.09 12.18 -3.76
CA ASP A 151 -0.90 12.79 -2.70
C ASP A 151 -2.36 12.36 -2.83
N ARG A 152 -3.15 12.42 -1.74
CA ARG A 152 -4.56 11.97 -1.73
C ARG A 152 -5.40 12.61 -2.84
N SER A 153 -5.22 13.89 -3.11
CA SER A 153 -5.93 14.63 -4.16
C SER A 153 -5.68 14.05 -5.57
N ARG A 154 -4.53 13.41 -5.75
CA ARG A 154 -4.12 12.76 -7.00
C ARG A 154 -4.32 11.24 -7.00
N THR A 155 -5.20 10.76 -6.15
CA THR A 155 -5.60 9.35 -6.08
C THR A 155 -7.12 9.23 -6.19
N THR A 156 -7.63 8.00 -6.40
CA THR A 156 -9.08 7.72 -6.35
C THR A 156 -9.69 7.98 -4.97
N MET A 157 -8.85 8.10 -3.91
CA MET A 157 -9.30 8.44 -2.56
C MET A 157 -9.69 9.90 -2.40
N SER A 158 -9.44 10.77 -3.38
CA SER A 158 -9.92 12.16 -3.40
C SER A 158 -11.44 12.27 -3.28
N ALA A 159 -12.18 11.26 -3.75
CA ALA A 159 -13.65 11.18 -3.65
C ALA A 159 -14.15 10.91 -2.22
N PHE A 160 -13.27 10.54 -1.29
CA PHE A 160 -13.60 10.13 0.08
C PHE A 160 -13.03 11.13 1.09
N SER A 161 -13.84 12.09 1.54
CA SER A 161 -13.44 13.04 2.57
C SER A 161 -13.18 12.34 3.89
N MET A 162 -12.04 12.64 4.55
CA MET A 162 -11.70 12.03 5.83
C MET A 162 -12.67 12.48 6.93
N CYS A 163 -13.17 11.56 7.74
CA CYS A 163 -13.84 11.88 8.99
C CYS A 163 -12.86 12.47 10.00
N PRO A 164 -13.34 13.13 11.10
CA PRO A 164 -12.47 13.74 12.10
C PRO A 164 -11.43 12.78 12.69
N SER A 165 -11.80 11.53 12.95
CA SER A 165 -10.88 10.51 13.48
C SER A 165 -9.76 10.17 12.50
N CYS A 166 -10.10 9.91 11.22
CA CYS A 166 -9.08 9.65 10.19
C CYS A 166 -8.22 10.87 9.92
N ARG A 167 -8.80 12.08 9.97
CA ARG A 167 -8.04 13.33 9.84
C ARG A 167 -7.05 13.51 10.98
N LYS A 168 -7.46 13.23 12.22
CA LYS A 168 -6.57 13.27 13.39
C LYS A 168 -5.38 12.33 13.22
N GLU A 169 -5.63 11.07 12.84
CA GLU A 169 -4.54 10.10 12.58
C GLU A 169 -3.61 10.57 11.46
N TYR A 170 -4.18 11.14 10.39
CA TYR A 170 -3.41 11.61 9.22
C TYR A 170 -2.43 12.75 9.56
N ILE A 171 -2.77 13.64 10.51
CA ILE A 171 -1.94 14.78 10.90
C ILE A 171 -1.09 14.52 12.15
N THR A 172 -1.33 13.43 12.88
CA THR A 172 -0.61 13.10 14.10
C THR A 172 0.69 12.36 13.79
N VAL A 173 1.82 12.98 14.07
CA VAL A 173 3.17 12.47 13.75
C VAL A 173 3.44 11.08 14.31
N SER A 174 2.98 10.78 15.53
CA SER A 174 3.18 9.50 16.20
C SER A 174 2.25 8.39 15.69
N ASP A 175 1.27 8.72 14.86
CA ASP A 175 0.33 7.73 14.32
C ASP A 175 0.92 7.01 13.09
N ARG A 176 0.68 5.70 12.99
CA ARG A 176 1.07 4.89 11.83
C ARG A 176 0.42 5.32 10.52
N ARG A 177 -0.62 6.14 10.59
CA ARG A 177 -1.34 6.72 9.45
C ARG A 177 -0.98 8.16 9.16
N PHE A 178 0.06 8.67 9.83
CA PHE A 178 0.61 9.99 9.52
C PHE A 178 0.96 10.08 8.03
N HIS A 179 0.32 11.01 7.32
CA HIS A 179 0.41 11.15 5.85
C HIS A 179 0.16 9.84 5.06
N ALA A 180 -0.71 8.96 5.56
CA ALA A 180 -1.17 7.80 4.79
C ALA A 180 -2.28 8.24 3.83
N GLU A 181 -1.95 8.51 2.58
CA GLU A 181 -2.89 9.07 1.59
C GLU A 181 -4.18 8.22 1.39
N PRO A 182 -4.12 6.85 1.46
CA PRO A 182 -5.32 6.03 1.32
C PRO A 182 -6.11 5.85 2.63
N VAL A 183 -5.74 6.52 3.74
CA VAL A 183 -6.40 6.32 5.04
C VAL A 183 -7.91 6.53 4.95
N ALA A 184 -8.65 5.57 5.56
CA ALA A 184 -10.10 5.61 5.66
C ALA A 184 -10.57 4.64 6.77
N CYS A 185 -11.87 4.66 7.06
CA CYS A 185 -12.54 3.76 7.99
C CYS A 185 -13.98 3.48 7.51
N ASN A 186 -14.75 2.69 8.27
CA ASN A 186 -16.14 2.37 7.95
C ASN A 186 -17.04 3.59 7.70
N HIS A 187 -16.70 4.76 8.29
CA HIS A 187 -17.52 5.98 8.16
C HIS A 187 -17.17 6.81 6.92
N CYS A 188 -15.93 6.82 6.50
CA CYS A 188 -15.47 7.77 5.48
C CYS A 188 -14.83 7.12 4.25
N GLY A 189 -14.64 5.82 4.23
CA GLY A 189 -14.02 5.11 3.12
C GLY A 189 -15.00 4.40 2.20
N PRO A 190 -14.48 3.76 1.15
CA PRO A 190 -15.28 2.91 0.29
C PRO A 190 -15.90 1.74 1.07
N SER A 191 -17.06 1.27 0.61
CA SER A 191 -17.75 0.11 1.15
C SER A 191 -18.12 -0.86 0.04
N TYR A 192 -18.35 -2.12 0.39
CA TYR A 192 -18.92 -3.11 -0.51
C TYR A 192 -20.44 -3.08 -0.50
N TYR A 193 -21.02 -3.44 -1.62
CA TYR A 193 -22.40 -3.90 -1.74
C TYR A 193 -22.44 -5.10 -2.70
N ALA A 194 -23.47 -5.94 -2.59
CA ALA A 194 -23.73 -6.99 -3.56
C ALA A 194 -24.99 -6.69 -4.35
N LEU A 195 -24.99 -7.11 -5.61
CA LEU A 195 -26.19 -7.14 -6.47
C LEU A 195 -26.52 -8.62 -6.71
N TYR A 196 -27.67 -9.06 -6.21
CA TYR A 196 -28.15 -10.41 -6.38
C TYR A 196 -29.65 -10.41 -6.71
N ASN A 197 -30.05 -11.02 -7.79
CA ASN A 197 -31.44 -11.02 -8.29
C ASN A 197 -32.07 -9.62 -8.33
N LYS A 198 -31.32 -8.62 -8.81
CA LYS A 198 -31.70 -7.20 -8.89
C LYS A 198 -31.87 -6.52 -7.51
N VAL A 199 -31.62 -7.21 -6.42
CA VAL A 199 -31.64 -6.65 -5.06
C VAL A 199 -30.24 -6.21 -4.68
N LYS A 200 -30.13 -5.01 -4.08
CA LYS A 200 -28.88 -4.46 -3.55
C LYS A 200 -28.77 -4.77 -2.06
N VAL A 201 -27.77 -5.55 -1.69
CA VAL A 201 -27.41 -5.87 -0.29
C VAL A 201 -26.25 -4.97 0.14
N THR A 202 -26.45 -4.16 1.16
CA THR A 202 -25.47 -3.20 1.66
C THR A 202 -24.91 -3.53 3.05
N ASP A 203 -25.63 -4.33 3.83
CA ASP A 203 -25.08 -4.83 5.10
C ASP A 203 -23.93 -5.79 4.84
N TYR A 204 -22.78 -5.53 5.49
CA TYR A 204 -21.55 -6.27 5.24
C TYR A 204 -21.62 -7.73 5.70
N SER A 205 -22.34 -8.01 6.79
CA SER A 205 -22.52 -9.36 7.31
C SER A 205 -23.46 -10.18 6.42
N GLU A 206 -24.54 -9.58 5.96
CA GLU A 206 -25.46 -10.19 4.98
C GLU A 206 -24.74 -10.49 3.65
N LEU A 207 -23.92 -9.53 3.18
CA LEU A 207 -23.12 -9.71 1.97
C LEU A 207 -22.16 -10.89 2.09
N LEU A 208 -21.45 -11.02 3.21
CA LEU A 208 -20.53 -12.13 3.44
C LEU A 208 -21.27 -13.47 3.55
N ASN A 209 -22.43 -13.51 4.23
CA ASN A 209 -23.26 -14.69 4.33
C ASN A 209 -23.79 -15.13 2.96
N LEU A 210 -24.33 -14.20 2.18
CA LEU A 210 -24.79 -14.43 0.82
C LEU A 210 -23.66 -14.98 -0.07
N SER A 211 -22.50 -14.33 -0.07
CA SER A 211 -21.35 -14.77 -0.85
C SER A 211 -20.87 -16.17 -0.44
N SER A 212 -20.79 -16.45 0.86
CA SER A 212 -20.39 -17.76 1.38
C SER A 212 -21.38 -18.87 1.01
N ARG A 213 -22.67 -18.55 0.99
CA ARG A 213 -23.73 -19.48 0.57
C ARG A 213 -23.60 -19.80 -0.92
N LEU A 214 -23.54 -18.76 -1.76
CA LEU A 214 -23.43 -18.94 -3.22
C LEU A 214 -22.20 -19.73 -3.62
N LEU A 215 -21.04 -19.47 -3.02
CA LEU A 215 -19.82 -20.23 -3.27
C LEU A 215 -19.98 -21.70 -2.89
N ARG A 216 -20.63 -22.03 -1.76
CA ARG A 216 -20.90 -23.42 -1.36
C ARG A 216 -21.90 -24.12 -2.27
N GLU A 217 -22.83 -23.40 -2.87
CA GLU A 217 -23.78 -23.89 -3.86
C GLU A 217 -23.14 -24.11 -5.24
N GLY A 218 -21.83 -23.77 -5.39
CA GLY A 218 -21.09 -23.92 -6.64
C GLY A 218 -21.32 -22.80 -7.65
N GLU A 219 -21.76 -21.65 -7.18
CA GLU A 219 -21.95 -20.47 -8.03
C GLU A 219 -20.60 -19.71 -8.26
N VAL A 220 -20.55 -18.93 -9.34
CA VAL A 220 -19.45 -18.04 -9.66
C VAL A 220 -19.84 -16.62 -9.28
N ILE A 221 -19.02 -15.96 -8.48
CA ILE A 221 -19.22 -14.58 -8.01
C ILE A 221 -18.26 -13.63 -8.73
N ALA A 222 -18.74 -12.50 -9.21
CA ALA A 222 -17.92 -11.39 -9.64
C ALA A 222 -17.68 -10.42 -8.46
N ALA A 223 -16.45 -10.39 -7.95
CA ALA A 223 -16.07 -9.50 -6.85
C ALA A 223 -15.17 -8.36 -7.34
N LYS A 224 -15.53 -7.12 -7.03
CA LYS A 224 -14.72 -5.94 -7.35
C LYS A 224 -13.57 -5.83 -6.35
N GLY A 225 -12.35 -6.08 -6.79
CA GLY A 225 -11.14 -5.72 -6.06
C GLY A 225 -10.74 -4.25 -6.29
N ILE A 226 -9.60 -3.82 -5.73
CA ILE A 226 -9.12 -2.45 -5.89
C ILE A 226 -8.76 -2.17 -7.36
N GLY A 227 -8.04 -3.10 -8.02
CA GLY A 227 -7.59 -2.95 -9.40
C GLY A 227 -8.58 -3.40 -10.47
N GLY A 228 -9.60 -4.20 -10.14
CA GLY A 228 -10.53 -4.77 -11.14
C GLY A 228 -11.48 -5.79 -10.56
N TYR A 229 -12.26 -6.45 -11.44
CA TYR A 229 -13.15 -7.54 -11.07
C TYR A 229 -12.41 -8.89 -11.09
N HIS A 230 -12.71 -9.71 -10.11
CA HIS A 230 -12.29 -11.11 -10.01
C HIS A 230 -13.52 -12.00 -10.10
N LEU A 231 -13.48 -13.03 -10.93
CA LEU A 231 -14.45 -14.11 -10.89
C LEU A 231 -13.95 -15.17 -9.92
N ILE A 232 -14.77 -15.54 -8.97
CA ILE A 232 -14.41 -16.39 -7.82
C ILE A 232 -15.39 -17.56 -7.74
N CYS A 233 -14.90 -18.77 -7.52
CA CYS A 233 -15.68 -19.97 -7.21
C CYS A 233 -14.97 -20.83 -6.19
N ASP A 234 -15.65 -21.86 -5.66
CA ASP A 234 -15.01 -22.86 -4.78
C ASP A 234 -14.09 -23.78 -5.64
N ALA A 235 -12.79 -23.73 -5.38
CA ALA A 235 -11.78 -24.52 -6.09
C ALA A 235 -11.89 -26.05 -5.85
N ARG A 236 -12.75 -26.51 -4.93
CA ARG A 236 -13.04 -27.92 -4.65
C ARG A 236 -14.21 -28.46 -5.47
N SER A 237 -15.00 -27.57 -6.06
CA SER A 237 -16.18 -27.93 -6.85
C SER A 237 -15.83 -28.01 -8.34
N GLU A 238 -15.73 -29.21 -8.89
CA GLU A 238 -15.48 -29.42 -10.31
C GLU A 238 -16.49 -28.68 -11.18
N LYS A 239 -17.78 -28.76 -10.84
CA LYS A 239 -18.87 -28.05 -11.52
C LYS A 239 -18.63 -26.54 -11.56
N ALA A 240 -18.24 -25.94 -10.43
CA ALA A 240 -18.03 -24.50 -10.34
C ALA A 240 -16.78 -24.06 -11.13
N VAL A 241 -15.70 -24.82 -11.05
CA VAL A 241 -14.46 -24.50 -11.76
C VAL A 241 -14.60 -24.69 -13.27
N SER A 242 -15.26 -25.76 -13.73
CA SER A 242 -15.58 -25.96 -15.16
C SER A 242 -16.44 -24.80 -15.68
N ARG A 243 -17.51 -24.44 -14.96
CA ARG A 243 -18.34 -23.28 -15.32
C ARG A 243 -17.54 -21.98 -15.41
N LEU A 244 -16.61 -21.74 -14.45
CA LEU A 244 -15.72 -20.57 -14.50
C LEU A 244 -14.83 -20.61 -15.75
N ARG A 245 -14.36 -21.78 -16.15
CA ARG A 245 -13.52 -21.99 -17.34
C ARG A 245 -14.30 -21.64 -18.61
N ASP A 246 -15.53 -22.13 -18.71
CA ASP A 246 -16.43 -21.82 -19.83
C ASP A 246 -16.72 -20.31 -19.93
N ILE A 247 -17.06 -19.66 -18.80
CA ILE A 247 -17.30 -18.21 -18.76
C ILE A 247 -16.08 -17.42 -19.23
N LYS A 248 -14.88 -17.88 -18.86
CA LYS A 248 -13.62 -17.20 -19.22
C LYS A 248 -13.08 -17.61 -20.58
N GLN A 249 -13.64 -18.62 -21.23
CA GLN A 249 -13.11 -19.22 -22.47
C GLN A 249 -11.60 -19.48 -22.35
N ARG A 250 -11.21 -20.10 -21.22
CA ARG A 250 -9.81 -20.25 -20.85
C ARG A 250 -9.39 -21.72 -20.84
N ASP A 251 -8.90 -22.17 -21.99
CA ASP A 251 -8.43 -23.53 -22.18
C ASP A 251 -7.03 -23.72 -21.58
N GLY A 252 -6.84 -24.82 -20.82
CA GLY A 252 -5.54 -25.30 -20.37
C GLY A 252 -4.77 -24.46 -19.34
N MET A 253 -4.95 -23.16 -19.25
CA MET A 253 -4.19 -22.34 -18.30
C MET A 253 -4.70 -22.49 -16.86
N PRO A 254 -3.79 -22.67 -15.86
CA PRO A 254 -4.20 -22.84 -14.46
C PRO A 254 -4.91 -21.60 -13.90
N PHE A 255 -5.80 -21.81 -12.91
CA PHE A 255 -6.35 -20.76 -12.09
C PHE A 255 -5.52 -20.56 -10.83
N ALA A 256 -5.34 -19.30 -10.41
CA ALA A 256 -4.78 -18.99 -9.11
C ALA A 256 -5.78 -19.34 -8.00
N VAL A 257 -5.32 -20.02 -6.95
CA VAL A 257 -6.13 -20.41 -5.80
C VAL A 257 -5.78 -19.50 -4.61
N LEU A 258 -6.79 -18.87 -4.04
CA LEU A 258 -6.66 -18.04 -2.84
C LEU A 258 -6.96 -18.88 -1.60
N PHE A 259 -6.03 -18.92 -0.67
CA PHE A 259 -6.18 -19.56 0.64
C PHE A 259 -6.35 -18.53 1.76
N ARG A 260 -7.01 -18.94 2.82
CA ARG A 260 -7.23 -18.10 4.00
C ARG A 260 -5.92 -17.71 4.69
N ASP A 261 -5.02 -18.67 4.86
CA ASP A 261 -3.76 -18.54 5.59
C ASP A 261 -2.77 -19.64 5.15
N ILE A 262 -1.51 -19.54 5.64
CA ILE A 262 -0.44 -20.48 5.30
C ILE A 262 -0.72 -21.90 5.81
N GLU A 263 -1.41 -22.05 6.95
CA GLU A 263 -1.77 -23.36 7.50
C GLU A 263 -2.74 -24.10 6.59
N ASN A 264 -3.65 -23.38 5.95
CA ASN A 264 -4.54 -23.95 4.96
C ASN A 264 -3.80 -24.33 3.67
N ILE A 265 -2.81 -23.55 3.24
CA ILE A 265 -1.97 -23.87 2.07
C ILE A 265 -1.26 -25.20 2.29
N ARG A 266 -0.61 -25.41 3.42
CA ARG A 266 0.13 -26.65 3.78
C ARG A 266 -0.71 -27.92 3.71
N ARG A 267 -2.03 -27.80 3.81
CA ARG A 267 -2.95 -28.94 3.70
C ARG A 267 -3.15 -29.41 2.24
N TYR A 268 -2.86 -28.54 1.27
CA TYR A 268 -3.16 -28.79 -0.14
C TYR A 268 -1.92 -28.89 -1.02
N VAL A 269 -0.78 -28.34 -0.58
CA VAL A 269 0.45 -28.31 -1.38
C VAL A 269 1.68 -28.59 -0.52
N PHE A 270 2.73 -29.09 -1.16
CA PHE A 270 4.07 -29.10 -0.58
C PHE A 270 4.66 -27.69 -0.69
N SER A 271 5.17 -27.17 0.41
CA SER A 271 5.85 -25.87 0.43
C SER A 271 7.09 -25.91 1.31
N ASN A 272 8.12 -25.19 0.91
CA ASN A 272 9.34 -25.01 1.68
C ASN A 272 9.40 -23.58 2.27
N GLY A 273 10.40 -23.34 3.14
CA GLY A 273 10.52 -22.05 3.84
C GLY A 273 10.77 -20.84 2.92
N VAL A 274 11.33 -21.04 1.71
CA VAL A 274 11.54 -19.95 0.73
C VAL A 274 10.22 -19.57 0.07
N GLU A 275 9.46 -20.55 -0.35
CA GLU A 275 8.13 -20.40 -0.98
C GLU A 275 7.13 -19.76 -0.02
N GLU A 276 7.13 -20.19 1.25
CA GLU A 276 6.27 -19.60 2.29
C GLU A 276 6.66 -18.15 2.58
N LYS A 277 7.96 -17.84 2.65
CA LYS A 277 8.44 -16.45 2.78
C LYS A 277 8.00 -15.58 1.60
N ALA A 278 8.02 -16.11 0.38
CA ALA A 278 7.52 -15.40 -0.80
C ALA A 278 6.02 -15.15 -0.70
N LEU A 279 5.21 -16.16 -0.38
CA LEU A 279 3.76 -16.05 -0.18
C LEU A 279 3.38 -15.05 0.92
N LEU A 280 4.16 -14.99 2.00
CA LEU A 280 3.94 -14.08 3.14
C LEU A 280 4.60 -12.72 2.99
N SER A 281 5.38 -12.50 1.93
CA SER A 281 6.05 -11.22 1.68
C SER A 281 5.05 -10.09 1.44
N TRP A 282 5.51 -8.86 1.53
CA TRP A 282 4.69 -7.68 1.19
C TRP A 282 4.22 -7.65 -0.28
N ARG A 283 4.88 -8.41 -1.16
CA ARG A 283 4.56 -8.53 -2.58
C ARG A 283 3.39 -9.48 -2.84
N ARG A 284 3.17 -10.48 -1.99
CA ARG A 284 2.14 -11.53 -2.16
C ARG A 284 2.09 -12.10 -3.58
N PRO A 285 3.20 -12.62 -4.12
CA PRO A 285 3.22 -13.17 -5.46
C PRO A 285 2.36 -14.44 -5.56
N ILE A 286 1.93 -14.76 -6.78
CA ILE A 286 1.46 -16.11 -7.09
C ILE A 286 2.68 -17.02 -7.13
N VAL A 287 2.66 -18.12 -6.38
CA VAL A 287 3.75 -19.10 -6.29
C VAL A 287 3.24 -20.44 -6.84
N LEU A 288 3.99 -21.04 -7.75
CA LEU A 288 3.72 -22.37 -8.24
C LEU A 288 4.21 -23.39 -7.23
N LEU A 289 3.31 -24.27 -6.76
CA LEU A 289 3.59 -25.24 -5.72
C LEU A 289 3.12 -26.63 -6.15
N LYS A 290 3.85 -27.68 -5.75
CA LYS A 290 3.45 -29.05 -6.00
C LYS A 290 2.23 -29.42 -5.17
N GLN A 291 1.21 -29.96 -5.82
CA GLN A 291 -0.04 -30.35 -5.19
C GLN A 291 0.14 -31.56 -4.26
N LEU A 292 -0.48 -31.53 -3.09
CA LEU A 292 -0.54 -32.62 -2.10
C LEU A 292 -1.94 -33.27 -2.08
N ARG A 293 -2.99 -32.44 -2.16
CA ARG A 293 -4.39 -32.87 -2.18
C ARG A 293 -5.08 -32.35 -3.42
N LEU A 294 -5.92 -33.18 -4.01
CA LEU A 294 -6.68 -32.81 -5.19
C LEU A 294 -7.66 -31.66 -4.89
N LEU A 295 -7.57 -30.64 -5.69
CA LEU A 295 -8.62 -29.68 -5.96
C LEU A 295 -9.41 -30.18 -7.19
N ALA A 296 -10.42 -29.43 -7.61
CA ALA A 296 -11.11 -29.75 -8.86
C ALA A 296 -10.09 -29.85 -10.03
N SER A 297 -10.20 -30.89 -10.87
CA SER A 297 -9.25 -31.14 -11.97
C SER A 297 -9.20 -29.94 -12.94
N SER A 298 -10.33 -29.29 -13.14
CA SER A 298 -10.43 -28.09 -13.96
C SER A 298 -9.68 -26.86 -13.40
N VAL A 299 -9.13 -26.89 -12.17
CA VAL A 299 -8.27 -25.80 -11.66
C VAL A 299 -6.96 -25.74 -12.45
N ASN A 300 -6.39 -26.90 -12.75
CA ASN A 300 -5.11 -27.02 -13.44
C ASN A 300 -5.10 -28.23 -14.42
N PRO A 301 -5.85 -28.17 -15.52
CA PRO A 301 -5.94 -29.28 -16.46
C PRO A 301 -4.58 -29.51 -17.14
N GLY A 302 -4.13 -30.78 -17.11
CA GLY A 302 -2.91 -31.23 -17.82
C GLY A 302 -1.60 -30.99 -17.05
N MET A 303 -1.62 -30.66 -15.78
CA MET A 303 -0.44 -30.71 -14.90
C MET A 303 -0.72 -31.64 -13.71
N GLU A 304 0.01 -32.74 -13.63
CA GLU A 304 0.03 -33.64 -12.48
C GLU A 304 0.94 -33.12 -11.35
#